data_b56debb56f5a0dbdd59d1d8d0a198418
#
_entry.id   b56debb56f5a0dbdd59d1d8d0a198418
#
_cell.length_a   1.000
_cell.length_b   1.000
_cell.length_c   1.000
_cell.angle_alpha   90.00
_cell.angle_beta   90.00
_cell.angle_gamma   90.00
#
_symmetry.space_group_name_H-M   'P 1'
#
loop_
_entity.id
_entity.type
_entity.pdbx_description
1 polymer ?
#
loop_
_entity_poly.entity_id
_entity_poly.type
_entity_poly.pdbx_seq_one_letter_code
_entity_poly.pdbx_strand_id
1 'polypeptide(L)'
;AHLFVRPDQLTDEIVGVVKLIDSVYQQFGFKYHVELSTRPEDSMGSDEDWAAAEAGLKTALDQLGMEYEVNEGDGAFYGPKIDFHLQDSIGRTWQCGTVQLDFQMPQNFNLEYTDHDGSKKRPVMLHRVCFGSVERFIGILIEHYAGKFPVWLAPTQVKILPVSEKSRDYAHKVAEQIEAAGIRVTVDNRDEKIGYKIREARSIDRVPYMLILGEKEAAEG
;
A
#
# COMPACT_ATOMS: atom_id res chain seq x y z
N ALA A 1 3.61 10.65 3.04
CA ALA A 1 4.96 11.14 3.33
C ALA A 1 5.25 12.41 2.54
N HIS A 2 6.18 13.22 3.05
CA HIS A 2 6.61 14.47 2.42
C HIS A 2 8.09 14.35 2.08
N LEU A 3 8.44 14.66 0.82
CA LEU A 3 9.81 14.72 0.34
C LEU A 3 10.17 16.18 0.09
N PHE A 4 11.33 16.61 0.56
CA PHE A 4 11.86 17.94 0.32
C PHE A 4 13.08 17.78 -0.59
N VAL A 5 12.96 18.30 -1.81
CA VAL A 5 13.93 18.02 -2.87
C VAL A 5 14.43 19.32 -3.49
N ARG A 6 15.64 19.28 -4.03
CA ARG A 6 16.12 20.36 -4.88
C ARG A 6 15.42 20.31 -6.24
N PRO A 7 15.26 21.45 -6.94
CA PRO A 7 14.64 21.46 -8.27
C PRO A 7 15.31 20.50 -9.28
N ASP A 8 16.61 20.36 -9.21
CA ASP A 8 17.39 19.47 -10.11
C ASP A 8 17.17 17.95 -9.83
N GLN A 9 16.65 17.60 -8.66
CA GLN A 9 16.35 16.21 -8.25
C GLN A 9 14.89 15.83 -8.52
N LEU A 10 14.04 16.80 -8.85
CA LEU A 10 12.60 16.64 -8.84
C LEU A 10 12.09 15.49 -9.71
N THR A 11 12.55 15.43 -10.96
CA THR A 11 12.11 14.39 -11.90
C THR A 11 12.49 12.97 -11.43
N ASP A 12 13.72 12.80 -10.95
CA ASP A 12 14.20 11.50 -10.46
C ASP A 12 13.42 11.04 -9.23
N GLU A 13 13.08 11.96 -8.32
CA GLU A 13 12.28 11.65 -7.14
C GLU A 13 10.84 11.29 -7.51
N ILE A 14 10.21 12.00 -8.46
CA ILE A 14 8.88 11.64 -8.96
C ILE A 14 8.91 10.25 -9.60
N VAL A 15 9.89 9.96 -10.45
CA VAL A 15 10.10 8.64 -11.06
C VAL A 15 10.25 7.56 -9.98
N GLY A 16 11.02 7.83 -8.93
CA GLY A 16 11.20 6.92 -7.79
C GLY A 16 9.88 6.62 -7.06
N VAL A 17 9.07 7.65 -6.82
CA VAL A 17 7.76 7.49 -6.17
C VAL A 17 6.77 6.73 -7.04
N VAL A 18 6.70 7.03 -8.34
CA VAL A 18 5.82 6.32 -9.29
C VAL A 18 6.19 4.84 -9.36
N LYS A 19 7.48 4.51 -9.45
CA LYS A 19 7.97 3.12 -9.41
C LYS A 19 7.60 2.42 -8.10
N LEU A 20 7.69 3.11 -6.98
CA LEU A 20 7.29 2.55 -5.69
C LEU A 20 5.80 2.19 -5.68
N ILE A 21 4.93 3.12 -6.11
CA ILE A 21 3.49 2.89 -6.17
C ILE A 21 3.16 1.72 -7.10
N ASP A 22 3.74 1.70 -8.31
CA ASP A 22 3.59 0.62 -9.26
C ASP A 22 4.00 -0.73 -8.65
N SER A 23 5.19 -0.81 -8.05
CA SER A 23 5.69 -2.04 -7.42
C SER A 23 4.77 -2.57 -6.34
N VAL A 24 4.19 -1.68 -5.53
CA VAL A 24 3.22 -2.04 -4.49
C VAL A 24 1.94 -2.60 -5.12
N TYR A 25 1.39 -1.96 -6.13
CA TYR A 25 0.16 -2.43 -6.77
C TYR A 25 0.35 -3.74 -7.53
N GLN A 26 1.49 -3.92 -8.18
CA GLN A 26 1.85 -5.19 -8.82
C GLN A 26 1.96 -6.33 -7.79
N GLN A 27 2.50 -6.08 -6.61
CA GLN A 27 2.60 -7.08 -5.55
C GLN A 27 1.23 -7.59 -5.07
N PHE A 28 0.20 -6.74 -5.10
CA PHE A 28 -1.18 -7.13 -4.81
C PHE A 28 -1.94 -7.65 -6.03
N GLY A 29 -1.40 -7.49 -7.24
CA GLY A 29 -2.05 -7.87 -8.48
C GLY A 29 -3.20 -6.96 -8.89
N PHE A 30 -3.18 -5.69 -8.48
CA PHE A 30 -4.18 -4.71 -8.86
C PHE A 30 -4.02 -4.23 -10.30
N LYS A 31 -5.16 -4.02 -10.96
CA LYS A 31 -5.24 -3.19 -12.17
C LYS A 31 -5.49 -1.76 -11.75
N TYR A 32 -4.84 -0.83 -12.43
CA TYR A 32 -5.02 0.60 -12.20
C TYR A 32 -4.82 1.39 -13.48
N HIS A 33 -5.31 2.62 -13.51
CA HIS A 33 -4.97 3.62 -14.50
C HIS A 33 -4.41 4.86 -13.81
N VAL A 34 -3.73 5.70 -14.58
CA VAL A 34 -3.03 6.88 -14.09
C VAL A 34 -3.64 8.12 -14.71
N GLU A 35 -3.85 9.14 -13.91
CA GLU A 35 -4.30 10.46 -14.34
C GLU A 35 -3.28 11.52 -13.95
N LEU A 36 -3.01 12.46 -14.87
CA LEU A 36 -2.30 13.70 -14.62
C LEU A 36 -3.32 14.81 -14.44
N SER A 37 -3.55 15.22 -13.21
CA SER A 37 -4.53 16.25 -12.86
C SER A 37 -3.86 17.62 -12.88
N THR A 38 -4.37 18.50 -13.75
CA THR A 38 -3.82 19.84 -14.00
C THR A 38 -4.50 20.92 -13.17
N ARG A 39 -4.11 22.16 -13.40
CA ARG A 39 -4.51 23.34 -12.63
C ARG A 39 -6.02 23.53 -12.57
N PRO A 40 -6.64 23.63 -11.37
CA PRO A 40 -8.04 24.03 -11.23
C PRO A 40 -8.22 25.55 -11.37
N GLU A 41 -9.47 25.99 -11.59
CA GLU A 41 -9.82 27.42 -11.73
C GLU A 41 -9.43 28.21 -10.47
N ASP A 42 -9.79 27.67 -9.28
CA ASP A 42 -9.41 28.24 -7.98
C ASP A 42 -8.08 27.65 -7.50
N SER A 43 -6.97 28.30 -7.85
CA SER A 43 -5.63 27.82 -7.52
C SER A 43 -4.72 28.93 -7.01
N MET A 44 -3.70 28.53 -6.23
CA MET A 44 -2.63 29.41 -5.74
C MET A 44 -1.39 29.29 -6.63
N GLY A 45 -0.57 30.33 -6.63
CA GLY A 45 0.71 30.33 -7.34
C GLY A 45 0.63 30.98 -8.73
N SER A 46 1.80 31.19 -9.33
CA SER A 46 1.92 31.83 -10.64
C SER A 46 1.65 30.86 -11.79
N ASP A 47 1.40 31.37 -12.98
CA ASP A 47 1.24 30.55 -14.19
C ASP A 47 2.53 29.81 -14.53
N GLU A 48 3.68 30.43 -14.26
CA GLU A 48 5.00 29.82 -14.46
C GLU A 48 5.26 28.64 -13.53
N ASP A 49 4.90 28.76 -12.23
CA ASP A 49 5.04 27.68 -11.26
C ASP A 49 4.19 26.45 -11.67
N TRP A 50 2.95 26.70 -12.10
CA TRP A 50 2.05 25.65 -12.56
C TRP A 50 2.56 24.97 -13.82
N ALA A 51 2.98 25.73 -14.82
CA ALA A 51 3.53 25.19 -16.06
C ALA A 51 4.79 24.33 -15.79
N ALA A 52 5.68 24.80 -14.92
CA ALA A 52 6.87 24.05 -14.53
C ALA A 52 6.51 22.75 -13.77
N ALA A 53 5.54 22.82 -12.87
CA ALA A 53 5.08 21.68 -12.09
C ALA A 53 4.44 20.59 -12.97
N GLU A 54 3.50 20.97 -13.83
CA GLU A 54 2.84 20.05 -14.76
C GLU A 54 3.83 19.41 -15.72
N ALA A 55 4.78 20.20 -16.27
CA ALA A 55 5.84 19.71 -17.14
C ALA A 55 6.74 18.70 -16.41
N GLY A 56 7.05 18.93 -15.13
CA GLY A 56 7.84 18.02 -14.31
C GLY A 56 7.17 16.67 -14.11
N LEU A 57 5.88 16.66 -13.74
CA LEU A 57 5.09 15.45 -13.58
C LEU A 57 4.95 14.68 -14.91
N LYS A 58 4.62 15.41 -15.99
CA LYS A 58 4.53 14.85 -17.33
C LYS A 58 5.84 14.19 -17.78
N THR A 59 6.97 14.89 -17.61
CA THR A 59 8.29 14.37 -17.97
C THR A 59 8.61 13.08 -17.27
N ALA A 60 8.28 12.95 -15.98
CA ALA A 60 8.49 11.73 -15.21
C ALA A 60 7.65 10.54 -15.74
N LEU A 61 6.38 10.77 -16.07
CA LEU A 61 5.50 9.74 -16.66
C LEU A 61 6.00 9.32 -18.05
N ASP A 62 6.38 10.27 -18.90
CA ASP A 62 6.91 10.02 -20.24
C ASP A 62 8.23 9.22 -20.19
N GLN A 63 9.14 9.53 -19.25
CA GLN A 63 10.38 8.77 -19.04
C GLN A 63 10.14 7.32 -18.64
N LEU A 64 9.06 7.07 -17.92
CA LEU A 64 8.66 5.72 -17.52
C LEU A 64 7.92 4.97 -18.63
N GLY A 65 7.53 5.65 -19.70
CA GLY A 65 6.65 5.08 -20.74
C GLY A 65 5.29 4.67 -20.19
N MET A 66 4.83 5.35 -19.14
CA MET A 66 3.57 5.04 -18.48
C MET A 66 2.40 5.69 -19.25
N GLU A 67 1.38 4.89 -19.55
CA GLU A 67 0.16 5.41 -20.12
C GLU A 67 -0.64 6.18 -19.03
N TYR A 68 -1.13 7.35 -19.38
CA TYR A 68 -1.93 8.19 -18.48
C TYR A 68 -2.94 9.03 -19.26
N GLU A 69 -3.98 9.45 -18.58
CA GLU A 69 -4.97 10.40 -19.07
C GLU A 69 -4.72 11.77 -18.42
N VAL A 70 -5.00 12.84 -19.16
CA VAL A 70 -4.95 14.21 -18.59
C VAL A 70 -6.33 14.54 -18.07
N ASN A 71 -6.43 14.79 -16.76
CA ASN A 71 -7.65 15.23 -16.09
C ASN A 71 -7.54 16.73 -15.83
N GLU A 72 -8.09 17.51 -16.76
CA GLU A 72 -7.98 18.97 -16.73
C GLU A 72 -8.77 19.57 -15.56
N GLY A 73 -8.10 20.42 -14.77
CA GLY A 73 -8.72 21.14 -13.68
C GLY A 73 -8.94 20.36 -12.39
N ASP A 74 -8.48 19.11 -12.29
CA ASP A 74 -8.65 18.28 -11.08
C ASP A 74 -7.45 18.31 -10.13
N GLY A 75 -6.45 19.13 -10.38
CA GLY A 75 -5.31 19.37 -9.49
C GLY A 75 -5.75 19.90 -8.13
N ALA A 76 -4.87 19.78 -7.14
CA ALA A 76 -5.11 20.44 -5.86
C ALA A 76 -4.95 21.97 -6.03
N PHE A 77 -5.58 22.77 -5.17
CA PHE A 77 -5.48 24.23 -5.26
C PHE A 77 -4.04 24.76 -5.14
N TYR A 78 -3.11 23.97 -4.62
CA TYR A 78 -1.70 24.31 -4.38
C TYR A 78 -0.72 23.63 -5.35
N GLY A 79 -1.16 22.70 -6.20
CA GLY A 79 -0.30 22.06 -7.18
C GLY A 79 -0.94 20.91 -7.96
N PRO A 80 -0.34 20.55 -9.11
CA PRO A 80 -0.78 19.42 -9.92
C PRO A 80 -0.43 18.10 -9.25
N LYS A 81 -1.08 17.03 -9.71
CA LYS A 81 -0.91 15.70 -9.14
C LYS A 81 -0.95 14.59 -10.18
N ILE A 82 -0.28 13.49 -9.88
CA ILE A 82 -0.47 12.19 -10.54
C ILE A 82 -1.32 11.34 -9.62
N ASP A 83 -2.47 10.90 -10.08
CA ASP A 83 -3.39 10.03 -9.36
C ASP A 83 -3.39 8.62 -9.92
N PHE A 84 -3.42 7.64 -9.01
CA PHE A 84 -3.51 6.22 -9.34
C PHE A 84 -4.86 5.70 -8.90
N HIS A 85 -5.66 5.26 -9.87
CA HIS A 85 -7.01 4.77 -9.67
C HIS A 85 -7.03 3.24 -9.74
N LEU A 86 -7.19 2.59 -8.60
CA LEU A 86 -7.32 1.13 -8.52
C LEU A 86 -8.69 0.66 -8.98
N GLN A 87 -8.73 -0.43 -9.72
CA GLN A 87 -9.96 -1.11 -10.07
C GLN A 87 -10.25 -2.22 -9.06
N ASP A 88 -11.43 -2.20 -8.45
CA ASP A 88 -11.86 -3.26 -7.54
C ASP A 88 -12.44 -4.48 -8.29
N SER A 89 -12.82 -5.51 -7.52
CA SER A 89 -13.29 -6.79 -8.06
C SER A 89 -14.60 -6.71 -8.85
N ILE A 90 -15.37 -5.63 -8.73
CA ILE A 90 -16.60 -5.39 -9.47
C ILE A 90 -16.50 -4.23 -10.47
N GLY A 91 -15.28 -3.78 -10.76
CA GLY A 91 -14.99 -2.78 -11.79
C GLY A 91 -15.15 -1.32 -11.37
N ARG A 92 -15.35 -1.02 -10.07
CA ARG A 92 -15.32 0.37 -9.56
C ARG A 92 -13.88 0.84 -9.47
N THR A 93 -13.67 2.12 -9.69
CA THR A 93 -12.37 2.77 -9.55
C THR A 93 -12.26 3.55 -8.24
N TRP A 94 -11.07 3.51 -7.63
CA TRP A 94 -10.77 4.14 -6.37
C TRP A 94 -9.42 4.86 -6.45
N GLN A 95 -9.42 6.18 -6.32
CA GLN A 95 -8.20 6.94 -6.15
C GLN A 95 -7.51 6.52 -4.83
N CYS A 96 -6.32 5.94 -4.93
CA CYS A 96 -5.55 5.45 -3.79
C CYS A 96 -4.15 6.07 -3.75
N GLY A 97 -3.35 5.88 -4.78
CA GLY A 97 -2.03 6.49 -4.87
C GLY A 97 -2.10 7.91 -5.40
N THR A 98 -1.24 8.77 -4.87
CA THR A 98 -1.11 10.14 -5.38
C THR A 98 0.30 10.64 -5.17
N VAL A 99 0.82 11.35 -6.17
CA VAL A 99 2.04 12.17 -6.12
C VAL A 99 1.64 13.59 -6.41
N GLN A 100 1.83 14.49 -5.45
CA GLN A 100 1.48 15.91 -5.59
C GLN A 100 2.71 16.78 -5.48
N LEU A 101 2.82 17.72 -6.40
CA LEU A 101 3.88 18.71 -6.39
C LEU A 101 3.39 19.97 -5.69
N ASP A 102 4.18 20.49 -4.76
CA ASP A 102 3.81 21.63 -3.94
C ASP A 102 4.95 22.65 -3.85
N PHE A 103 4.76 23.79 -4.50
CA PHE A 103 5.66 24.94 -4.39
C PHE A 103 5.22 25.93 -3.32
N GLN A 104 3.97 25.87 -2.85
CA GLN A 104 3.37 26.86 -1.97
C GLN A 104 3.77 26.69 -0.51
N MET A 105 3.72 25.44 0.00
CA MET A 105 4.08 25.17 1.39
C MET A 105 5.52 25.53 1.73
N PRO A 106 6.54 25.22 0.91
CA PRO A 106 7.89 25.69 1.14
C PRO A 106 8.00 27.22 1.21
N GLN A 107 7.19 27.95 0.46
CA GLN A 107 7.14 29.42 0.52
C GLN A 107 6.48 29.89 1.81
N ASN A 108 5.30 29.36 2.14
CA ASN A 108 4.52 29.76 3.32
C ASN A 108 5.26 29.50 4.63
N PHE A 109 6.02 28.41 4.71
CA PHE A 109 6.84 28.08 5.87
C PHE A 109 8.26 28.66 5.81
N ASN A 110 8.59 29.41 4.76
CA ASN A 110 9.93 29.97 4.55
C ASN A 110 11.04 28.94 4.65
N LEU A 111 10.83 27.77 4.04
CA LEU A 111 11.81 26.68 4.07
C LEU A 111 13.00 27.02 3.17
N GLU A 112 14.21 26.73 3.67
CA GLU A 112 15.45 26.96 2.94
C GLU A 112 16.41 25.80 3.13
N TYR A 113 17.22 25.54 2.10
CA TYR A 113 18.41 24.68 2.22
C TYR A 113 19.65 25.48 1.77
N THR A 114 20.82 25.03 2.19
CA THR A 114 22.08 25.60 1.75
C THR A 114 22.59 24.81 0.54
N ASP A 115 22.71 25.48 -0.59
CA ASP A 115 23.21 24.86 -1.81
C ASP A 115 24.74 24.76 -1.81
N HIS A 116 25.32 24.07 -2.83
CA HIS A 116 26.76 23.82 -2.95
C HIS A 116 27.61 25.11 -3.01
N ASP A 117 27.03 26.20 -3.51
CA ASP A 117 27.66 27.52 -3.59
C ASP A 117 27.53 28.34 -2.29
N GLY A 118 26.92 27.75 -1.24
CA GLY A 118 26.66 28.39 0.04
C GLY A 118 25.42 29.30 0.04
N SER A 119 24.73 29.47 -1.08
CA SER A 119 23.49 30.26 -1.15
C SER A 119 22.33 29.53 -0.50
N LYS A 120 21.35 30.32 -0.01
CA LYS A 120 20.07 29.80 0.46
C LYS A 120 19.09 29.68 -0.67
N LYS A 121 18.53 28.49 -0.85
CA LYS A 121 17.53 28.19 -1.87
C LYS A 121 16.32 27.54 -1.28
N ARG A 122 15.19 27.63 -1.97
CA ARG A 122 13.93 27.02 -1.55
C ARG A 122 13.78 25.62 -2.11
N PRO A 123 13.47 24.62 -1.28
CA PRO A 123 13.17 23.28 -1.76
C PRO A 123 11.79 23.23 -2.43
N VAL A 124 11.58 22.21 -3.23
CA VAL A 124 10.27 21.80 -3.71
C VAL A 124 9.75 20.70 -2.79
N MET A 125 8.46 20.65 -2.53
CA MET A 125 7.85 19.60 -1.73
C MET A 125 7.02 18.66 -2.60
N LEU A 126 7.22 17.34 -2.37
CA LEU A 126 6.40 16.28 -2.93
C LEU A 126 5.61 15.62 -1.82
N HIS A 127 4.31 15.61 -1.93
CA HIS A 127 3.43 14.77 -1.14
C HIS A 127 3.28 13.43 -1.85
N ARG A 128 3.40 12.32 -1.13
CA ARG A 128 3.17 10.99 -1.70
C ARG A 128 2.34 10.10 -0.79
N VAL A 129 1.47 9.31 -1.39
CA VAL A 129 0.72 8.26 -0.73
C VAL A 129 0.53 7.09 -1.70
N CYS A 130 0.61 5.84 -1.18
CA CYS A 130 0.38 4.64 -1.98
C CYS A 130 -1.06 4.14 -1.81
N PHE A 131 -1.61 4.21 -0.61
CA PHE A 131 -2.85 3.54 -0.24
C PHE A 131 -4.07 4.48 -0.13
N GLY A 132 -3.86 5.79 -0.11
CA GLY A 132 -4.90 6.76 0.26
C GLY A 132 -5.33 6.56 1.72
N SER A 133 -6.62 6.32 1.96
CA SER A 133 -7.10 5.85 3.26
C SER A 133 -6.74 4.37 3.45
N VAL A 134 -6.02 4.05 4.54
CA VAL A 134 -5.61 2.67 4.86
C VAL A 134 -6.83 1.77 5.05
N GLU A 135 -7.88 2.27 5.69
CA GLU A 135 -9.12 1.54 5.95
C GLU A 135 -9.84 1.18 4.65
N ARG A 136 -9.94 2.14 3.72
CA ARG A 136 -10.53 1.90 2.40
C ARG A 136 -9.70 0.91 1.60
N PHE A 137 -8.37 1.03 1.64
CA PHE A 137 -7.48 0.10 0.95
C PHE A 137 -7.59 -1.33 1.51
N ILE A 138 -7.70 -1.49 2.84
CA ILE A 138 -7.96 -2.80 3.48
C ILE A 138 -9.31 -3.36 2.99
N GLY A 139 -10.36 -2.53 2.89
CA GLY A 139 -11.65 -2.95 2.35
C GLY A 139 -11.53 -3.47 0.90
N ILE A 140 -10.80 -2.75 0.05
CA ILE A 140 -10.52 -3.16 -1.33
C ILE A 140 -9.74 -4.50 -1.36
N LEU A 141 -8.73 -4.68 -0.50
CA LEU A 141 -7.96 -5.92 -0.39
C LEU A 141 -8.83 -7.11 0.05
N ILE A 142 -9.73 -6.91 1.03
CA ILE A 142 -10.64 -7.96 1.49
C ILE A 142 -11.53 -8.42 0.34
N GLU A 143 -12.08 -7.50 -0.43
CA GLU A 143 -12.89 -7.82 -1.62
C GLU A 143 -12.06 -8.50 -2.71
N HIS A 144 -10.87 -7.96 -3.00
CA HIS A 144 -9.97 -8.46 -4.05
C HIS A 144 -9.56 -9.92 -3.80
N TYR A 145 -9.15 -10.25 -2.59
CA TYR A 145 -8.79 -11.61 -2.21
C TYR A 145 -9.98 -12.47 -1.75
N ALA A 146 -11.19 -11.92 -1.72
CA ALA A 146 -12.36 -12.57 -1.14
C ALA A 146 -12.07 -13.10 0.29
N GLY A 147 -11.26 -12.38 1.06
CA GLY A 147 -10.79 -12.75 2.39
C GLY A 147 -9.74 -13.87 2.42
N LYS A 148 -9.31 -14.41 1.28
CA LYS A 148 -8.24 -15.43 1.17
C LYS A 148 -6.91 -14.75 0.90
N PHE A 149 -6.38 -14.10 1.89
CA PHE A 149 -5.12 -13.38 1.74
C PHE A 149 -3.93 -14.29 1.42
N PRO A 150 -2.95 -13.81 0.64
CA PRO A 150 -1.67 -14.50 0.51
C PRO A 150 -1.01 -14.61 1.89
N VAL A 151 -0.16 -15.63 2.06
CA VAL A 151 0.41 -16.01 3.38
C VAL A 151 1.04 -14.82 4.10
N TRP A 152 1.83 -14.03 3.39
CA TRP A 152 2.56 -12.90 3.98
C TRP A 152 1.63 -11.79 4.52
N LEU A 153 0.42 -11.66 3.96
CA LEU A 153 -0.57 -10.64 4.33
C LEU A 153 -1.62 -11.17 5.32
N ALA A 154 -1.83 -12.48 5.38
CA ALA A 154 -2.88 -13.09 6.22
C ALA A 154 -2.69 -12.74 7.71
N PRO A 155 -3.74 -12.24 8.42
CA PRO A 155 -3.67 -11.97 9.85
C PRO A 155 -3.27 -13.19 10.68
N THR A 156 -3.82 -14.36 10.35
CA THR A 156 -3.41 -15.67 10.84
C THR A 156 -2.87 -16.46 9.66
N GLN A 157 -1.58 -16.82 9.70
CA GLN A 157 -0.93 -17.57 8.63
C GLN A 157 -1.11 -19.06 8.79
N VAL A 158 -1.08 -19.53 10.04
CA VAL A 158 -1.25 -20.93 10.40
C VAL A 158 -2.28 -21.05 11.52
N LYS A 159 -3.28 -21.91 11.35
CA LYS A 159 -4.21 -22.27 12.42
C LYS A 159 -3.98 -23.73 12.82
N ILE A 160 -3.70 -23.97 14.10
CA ILE A 160 -3.49 -25.31 14.64
C ILE A 160 -4.80 -25.81 15.24
N LEU A 161 -5.20 -27.02 14.85
CA LEU A 161 -6.44 -27.66 15.22
C LEU A 161 -6.14 -28.95 15.98
N PRO A 162 -6.02 -28.93 17.32
CA PRO A 162 -5.90 -30.13 18.10
C PRO A 162 -7.17 -30.99 17.97
N VAL A 163 -6.98 -32.29 17.72
CA VAL A 163 -8.07 -33.26 17.50
C VAL A 163 -8.81 -33.54 18.81
N SER A 164 -8.08 -33.62 19.93
CA SER A 164 -8.61 -33.87 21.24
C SER A 164 -7.88 -33.04 22.31
N GLU A 165 -8.39 -33.09 23.54
CA GLU A 165 -7.75 -32.41 24.66
C GLU A 165 -6.31 -32.94 24.90
N LYS A 166 -6.07 -34.24 24.67
CA LYS A 166 -4.75 -34.82 24.83
C LYS A 166 -3.67 -34.30 23.92
N SER A 167 -4.04 -33.76 22.77
CA SER A 167 -3.09 -33.16 21.82
C SER A 167 -2.91 -31.65 21.99
N ARG A 168 -3.58 -31.00 22.95
CA ARG A 168 -3.50 -29.52 23.15
C ARG A 168 -2.10 -29.08 23.57
N ASP A 169 -1.47 -29.77 24.52
CA ASP A 169 -0.12 -29.39 24.99
C ASP A 169 0.91 -29.48 23.88
N TYR A 170 0.81 -30.49 23.03
CA TYR A 170 1.65 -30.59 21.83
C TYR A 170 1.37 -29.49 20.82
N ALA A 171 0.10 -29.21 20.59
CA ALA A 171 -0.31 -28.11 19.69
C ALA A 171 0.26 -26.77 20.15
N HIS A 172 0.29 -26.48 21.44
CA HIS A 172 0.90 -25.27 21.98
C HIS A 172 2.42 -25.24 21.79
N LYS A 173 3.13 -26.35 22.00
CA LYS A 173 4.58 -26.44 21.74
C LYS A 173 4.90 -26.17 20.27
N VAL A 174 4.11 -26.73 19.35
CA VAL A 174 4.27 -26.48 17.91
C VAL A 174 3.97 -25.01 17.59
N ALA A 175 2.94 -24.41 18.22
CA ALA A 175 2.63 -23.01 18.04
C ALA A 175 3.79 -22.09 18.46
N GLU A 176 4.41 -22.35 19.64
CA GLU A 176 5.55 -21.60 20.13
C GLU A 176 6.75 -21.65 19.16
N GLN A 177 7.00 -22.82 18.54
CA GLN A 177 8.08 -22.96 17.54
C GLN A 177 7.79 -22.16 16.27
N ILE A 178 6.53 -22.19 15.80
CA ILE A 178 6.09 -21.44 14.62
C ILE A 178 6.14 -19.93 14.88
N GLU A 179 5.69 -19.49 16.05
CA GLU A 179 5.72 -18.09 16.47
C GLU A 179 7.15 -17.58 16.63
N ALA A 180 8.05 -18.39 17.18
CA ALA A 180 9.47 -18.09 17.29
C ALA A 180 10.15 -17.90 15.92
N ALA A 181 9.61 -18.51 14.86
CA ALA A 181 10.04 -18.29 13.47
C ALA A 181 9.42 -17.04 12.83
N GLY A 182 8.68 -16.22 13.59
CA GLY A 182 8.05 -14.99 13.11
C GLY A 182 6.75 -15.20 12.32
N ILE A 183 6.13 -16.37 12.40
CA ILE A 183 4.89 -16.71 11.70
C ILE A 183 3.70 -16.50 12.64
N ARG A 184 2.68 -15.80 12.16
CA ARG A 184 1.44 -15.55 12.91
C ARG A 184 0.60 -16.82 12.99
N VAL A 185 0.49 -17.38 14.19
CA VAL A 185 -0.18 -18.65 14.44
C VAL A 185 -1.28 -18.50 15.50
N THR A 186 -2.33 -19.31 15.38
CA THR A 186 -3.38 -19.45 16.40
C THR A 186 -3.69 -20.90 16.65
N VAL A 187 -4.07 -21.24 17.90
CA VAL A 187 -4.49 -22.58 18.28
C VAL A 187 -5.99 -22.56 18.61
N ASP A 188 -6.76 -23.43 17.99
CA ASP A 188 -8.19 -23.59 18.29
C ASP A 188 -8.43 -24.54 19.45
N ASN A 189 -8.44 -24.01 20.67
CA ASN A 189 -8.62 -24.77 21.90
C ASN A 189 -10.08 -25.11 22.25
N ARG A 190 -11.04 -24.74 21.40
CA ARG A 190 -12.44 -25.01 21.66
C ARG A 190 -12.72 -26.51 21.71
N ASP A 191 -13.69 -26.91 22.54
CA ASP A 191 -14.15 -28.29 22.64
C ASP A 191 -15.22 -28.59 21.58
N GLU A 192 -14.75 -28.63 20.31
CA GLU A 192 -15.57 -28.83 19.12
C GLU A 192 -15.04 -30.00 18.28
N LYS A 193 -15.95 -30.61 17.52
CA LYS A 193 -15.55 -31.70 16.59
C LYS A 193 -14.55 -31.16 15.55
N ILE A 194 -13.49 -31.94 15.29
CA ILE A 194 -12.43 -31.56 14.36
C ILE A 194 -12.97 -31.17 12.97
N GLY A 195 -13.99 -31.88 12.47
CA GLY A 195 -14.60 -31.55 11.17
C GLY A 195 -15.30 -30.17 11.18
N TYR A 196 -15.80 -29.70 12.33
CA TYR A 196 -16.33 -28.36 12.48
C TYR A 196 -15.21 -27.32 12.47
N LYS A 197 -14.17 -27.53 13.25
CA LYS A 197 -12.98 -26.65 13.28
C LYS A 197 -12.34 -26.48 11.90
N ILE A 198 -12.17 -27.58 11.15
CA ILE A 198 -11.65 -27.55 9.78
C ILE A 198 -12.53 -26.73 8.85
N ARG A 199 -13.85 -26.92 8.90
CA ARG A 199 -14.79 -26.18 8.05
C ARG A 199 -14.75 -24.69 8.34
N GLU A 200 -14.72 -24.30 9.61
CA GLU A 200 -14.67 -22.91 10.04
C GLU A 200 -13.35 -22.27 9.63
N ALA A 201 -12.21 -22.89 9.91
CA ALA A 201 -10.89 -22.40 9.52
C ALA A 201 -10.78 -22.21 7.99
N ARG A 202 -11.41 -23.10 7.20
CA ARG A 202 -11.39 -23.02 5.73
C ARG A 202 -12.37 -21.99 5.17
N SER A 203 -13.59 -21.92 5.70
CA SER A 203 -14.70 -21.19 5.05
C SER A 203 -14.96 -19.83 5.68
N ILE A 204 -14.72 -19.66 6.98
CA ILE A 204 -14.93 -18.41 7.72
C ILE A 204 -13.61 -17.70 7.89
N ASP A 205 -12.62 -18.32 8.55
CA ASP A 205 -11.33 -17.69 8.83
C ASP A 205 -10.45 -17.56 7.57
N ARG A 206 -10.64 -18.49 6.62
CA ARG A 206 -9.94 -18.53 5.33
C ARG A 206 -8.42 -18.52 5.49
N VAL A 207 -7.93 -19.22 6.53
CA VAL A 207 -6.49 -19.26 6.83
C VAL A 207 -5.71 -19.98 5.72
N PRO A 208 -4.51 -19.52 5.37
CA PRO A 208 -3.67 -20.16 4.36
C PRO A 208 -3.29 -21.58 4.68
N TYR A 209 -2.93 -21.86 5.94
CA TYR A 209 -2.51 -23.19 6.40
C TYR A 209 -3.24 -23.64 7.65
N MET A 210 -3.54 -24.94 7.70
CA MET A 210 -4.08 -25.61 8.87
C MET A 210 -3.19 -26.78 9.24
N LEU A 211 -2.82 -26.90 10.53
CA LEU A 211 -2.16 -28.05 11.10
C LEU A 211 -3.16 -28.80 11.97
N ILE A 212 -3.45 -30.06 11.62
CA ILE A 212 -4.33 -30.92 12.38
C ILE A 212 -3.45 -31.87 13.18
N LEU A 213 -3.49 -31.76 14.52
CA LEU A 213 -2.61 -32.44 15.41
C LEU A 213 -3.41 -33.37 16.33
N GLY A 214 -3.16 -34.69 16.21
CA GLY A 214 -3.71 -35.71 17.05
C GLY A 214 -2.66 -36.38 17.94
N GLU A 215 -3.04 -37.46 18.60
CA GLU A 215 -2.13 -38.24 19.47
C GLU A 215 -0.99 -38.90 18.67
N LYS A 216 -1.23 -39.22 17.39
CA LYS A 216 -0.23 -39.80 16.51
C LYS A 216 0.89 -38.81 16.21
N GLU A 217 0.52 -37.62 15.76
CA GLU A 217 1.47 -36.54 15.48
C GLU A 217 2.25 -36.17 16.76
N ALA A 218 1.60 -36.16 17.91
CA ALA A 218 2.25 -35.86 19.19
C ALA A 218 3.26 -36.96 19.62
N ALA A 219 3.08 -38.21 19.18
CA ALA A 219 3.97 -39.33 19.51
C ALA A 219 5.15 -39.44 18.54
N GLU A 220 4.98 -39.04 17.29
CA GLU A 220 6.00 -39.15 16.24
C GLU A 220 6.91 -37.88 16.21
N GLY A 221 6.56 -36.78 16.89
CA GLY A 221 7.33 -35.53 16.98
C GLY A 221 6.96 -34.56 15.88
#